data_80a0824c4f7196d321b4f781bef93df2
#
_entry.id   80a0824c4f7196d321b4f781bef93df2
#
_cell.length_a   1.000
_cell.length_b   1.000
_cell.length_c   1.000
_cell.angle_alpha   90.00
_cell.angle_beta   90.00
_cell.angle_gamma   90.00
#
_symmetry.space_group_name_H-M   'P 1'
#
loop_
_entity.id
_entity.type
_entity.pdbx_description
1 polymer ?
#
loop_
_entity_poly.entity_id
_entity_poly.type
_entity_poly.pdbx_seq_one_letter_code
_entity_poly.pdbx_strand_id
1 'polypeptide(L)'
;MIRPGSIGWFAQHETRLAWRDWLSLMTAGHRRRTSTLIVGFVVFALCAHGLALLILRSSPPISGIAGKHALLVITGVVIAAWSMMLSQAMESVTRAFYARGDLELILTSPATASRLFAVRILAIVVTLLLMALVLAVPFIDVLVWRGGTRWLGAYVVTLALAMDAVAVSVVLTVAMFHTLGPRRTRTIAQIAAAVIGAAFAIGMQFAAITSVGTVSRLAVLRWPALVGLAPASGSAVWLPAHAVLGNPAAVAAVLGASILVLAAATRLCAPRFGQFALAAAAAVSSGKARQGRWRARFGSSPAQALRRKEWILLLRDPWLISQTLMQLLYLLPAAYLLWRGFHASGGILALLVPVLIVAAGQLAGGLAWLAVSGEDAPDLVASAPVAAFGVLRAKTEAVLYGIALVFAPFVVVLAAVAPFPALVALVGIAIAAGSSTAIQFWFRTQARRSQFRRRQTSSRIATFAEAMSSMGWAGTGALAAIGTWLACIPGLIVLAVLACAWAISPGRRADA
;
A
#
# COMPACT_ATOMS: atom_id res chain seq x y z
N MET A 1 31.42 21.56 -14.14
CA MET A 1 31.51 20.45 -13.16
C MET A 1 30.81 20.88 -11.87
N ILE A 2 29.88 20.06 -11.35
CA ILE A 2 29.15 20.36 -10.10
C ILE A 2 30.10 20.12 -8.94
N ARG A 3 30.30 21.14 -8.06
CA ARG A 3 31.24 21.03 -6.92
C ARG A 3 30.80 19.92 -5.96
N PRO A 4 31.71 18.99 -5.53
CA PRO A 4 31.43 18.00 -4.51
C PRO A 4 30.86 18.66 -3.24
N GLY A 5 29.79 18.07 -2.64
CA GLY A 5 29.13 18.63 -1.45
C GLY A 5 28.10 19.74 -1.73
N SER A 6 27.91 20.16 -3.00
CA SER A 6 26.82 21.08 -3.37
C SER A 6 25.46 20.37 -3.39
N ILE A 7 24.38 21.15 -3.25
CA ILE A 7 22.99 20.62 -3.36
C ILE A 7 22.79 19.89 -4.71
N GLY A 8 23.32 20.45 -5.80
CA GLY A 8 23.25 19.84 -7.13
C GLY A 8 23.98 18.50 -7.22
N TRP A 9 25.12 18.36 -6.56
CA TRP A 9 25.86 17.09 -6.50
C TRP A 9 25.05 16.02 -5.74
N PHE A 10 24.49 16.36 -4.57
CA PHE A 10 23.64 15.45 -3.81
C PHE A 10 22.37 15.07 -4.59
N ALA A 11 21.72 16.04 -5.23
CA ALA A 11 20.53 15.78 -6.06
C ALA A 11 20.85 14.82 -7.20
N GLN A 12 21.97 15.01 -7.92
CA GLN A 12 22.43 14.12 -8.98
C GLN A 12 22.76 12.72 -8.44
N HIS A 13 23.36 12.63 -7.27
CA HIS A 13 23.69 11.37 -6.64
C HIS A 13 22.41 10.60 -6.23
N GLU A 14 21.47 11.26 -5.56
CA GLU A 14 20.20 10.68 -5.15
C GLU A 14 19.33 10.24 -6.35
N THR A 15 19.27 11.05 -7.41
CA THR A 15 18.53 10.69 -8.63
C THR A 15 19.16 9.49 -9.34
N ARG A 16 20.50 9.40 -9.42
CA ARG A 16 21.19 8.23 -9.96
C ARG A 16 20.94 6.98 -9.12
N LEU A 17 20.97 7.10 -7.80
CA LEU A 17 20.66 5.98 -6.91
C LEU A 17 19.21 5.53 -7.07
N ALA A 18 18.26 6.46 -7.05
CA ALA A 18 16.84 6.16 -7.23
C ALA A 18 16.56 5.50 -8.59
N TRP A 19 17.19 6.01 -9.67
CA TRP A 19 17.09 5.42 -11.00
C TRP A 19 17.66 4.01 -11.07
N ARG A 20 18.86 3.79 -10.53
CA ARG A 20 19.49 2.45 -10.50
C ARG A 20 18.68 1.47 -9.65
N ASP A 21 18.16 1.91 -8.53
CA ASP A 21 17.30 1.10 -7.68
C ASP A 21 15.99 0.74 -8.40
N TRP A 22 15.35 1.72 -9.04
CA TRP A 22 14.14 1.50 -9.82
C TRP A 22 14.41 0.53 -10.98
N LEU A 23 15.48 0.74 -11.74
CA LEU A 23 15.86 -0.12 -12.86
C LEU A 23 16.17 -1.55 -12.38
N SER A 24 16.94 -1.69 -11.29
CA SER A 24 17.28 -2.99 -10.72
C SER A 24 16.05 -3.73 -10.19
N LEU A 25 15.08 -3.00 -9.62
CA LEU A 25 13.80 -3.53 -9.20
C LEU A 25 12.96 -4.00 -10.40
N MET A 26 12.98 -3.23 -11.50
CA MET A 26 12.19 -3.54 -12.70
C MET A 26 12.77 -4.66 -13.54
N THR A 27 14.12 -4.71 -13.68
CA THR A 27 14.81 -5.68 -14.54
C THR A 27 15.28 -6.93 -13.80
N ALA A 28 15.14 -6.98 -12.46
CA ALA A 28 15.78 -7.99 -11.61
C ALA A 28 17.29 -8.17 -11.93
N GLY A 29 17.95 -7.05 -12.31
CA GLY A 29 19.37 -7.01 -12.64
C GLY A 29 19.75 -7.46 -14.07
N HIS A 30 18.80 -7.82 -14.93
CA HIS A 30 19.06 -8.32 -16.29
C HIS A 30 18.80 -7.23 -17.35
N ARG A 31 19.84 -6.73 -17.99
CA ARG A 31 19.77 -5.70 -19.06
C ARG A 31 18.86 -6.08 -20.24
N ARG A 32 18.76 -7.36 -20.61
CA ARG A 32 17.92 -7.84 -21.72
C ARG A 32 16.41 -7.67 -21.49
N ARG A 33 15.99 -7.37 -20.26
CA ARG A 33 14.56 -7.16 -19.91
C ARG A 33 14.08 -5.72 -20.07
N THR A 34 14.94 -4.80 -20.51
CA THR A 34 14.56 -3.38 -20.66
C THR A 34 13.53 -3.18 -21.76
N SER A 35 13.65 -3.89 -22.89
CA SER A 35 12.66 -3.84 -23.98
C SER A 35 11.30 -4.40 -23.53
N THR A 36 11.29 -5.50 -22.80
CA THR A 36 10.06 -6.08 -22.23
C THR A 36 9.37 -5.12 -21.25
N LEU A 37 10.16 -4.35 -20.49
CA LEU A 37 9.60 -3.32 -19.60
C LEU A 37 8.98 -2.16 -20.36
N ILE A 38 9.64 -1.69 -21.43
CA ILE A 38 9.08 -0.61 -22.28
C ILE A 38 7.76 -1.07 -22.89
N VAL A 39 7.72 -2.27 -23.47
CA VAL A 39 6.49 -2.84 -24.03
C VAL A 39 5.41 -2.97 -22.95
N GLY A 40 5.76 -3.50 -21.76
CA GLY A 40 4.81 -3.62 -20.65
C GLY A 40 4.28 -2.28 -20.18
N PHE A 41 5.11 -1.24 -20.14
CA PHE A 41 4.69 0.11 -19.79
C PHE A 41 3.76 0.73 -20.84
N VAL A 42 4.06 0.54 -22.12
CA VAL A 42 3.21 1.01 -23.24
C VAL A 42 1.85 0.31 -23.20
N VAL A 43 1.83 -1.01 -23.04
CA VAL A 43 0.58 -1.78 -22.92
C VAL A 43 -0.23 -1.31 -21.71
N PHE A 44 0.42 -1.13 -20.56
CA PHE A 44 -0.23 -0.58 -19.37
C PHE A 44 -0.82 0.82 -19.63
N ALA A 45 -0.06 1.71 -20.25
CA ALA A 45 -0.52 3.06 -20.56
C ALA A 45 -1.74 3.03 -21.50
N LEU A 46 -1.70 2.22 -22.55
CA LEU A 46 -2.83 2.07 -23.49
C LEU A 46 -4.08 1.51 -22.78
N CYS A 47 -3.93 0.48 -21.95
CA CYS A 47 -5.04 -0.08 -21.18
C CYS A 47 -5.60 0.93 -20.17
N ALA A 48 -4.74 1.70 -19.51
CA ALA A 48 -5.16 2.71 -18.54
C ALA A 48 -5.92 3.86 -19.21
N HIS A 49 -5.47 4.33 -20.37
CA HIS A 49 -6.20 5.35 -21.17
C HIS A 49 -7.52 4.79 -21.70
N GLY A 50 -7.55 3.56 -22.18
CA GLY A 50 -8.78 2.88 -22.59
C GLY A 50 -9.81 2.77 -21.45
N LEU A 51 -9.34 2.41 -20.25
CA LEU A 51 -10.17 2.37 -19.06
C LEU A 51 -10.68 3.76 -18.67
N ALA A 52 -9.82 4.78 -18.70
CA ALA A 52 -10.20 6.16 -18.42
C ALA A 52 -11.26 6.67 -19.42
N LEU A 53 -11.09 6.36 -20.71
CA LEU A 53 -12.08 6.65 -21.74
C LEU A 53 -13.42 5.96 -21.46
N LEU A 54 -13.41 4.69 -21.10
CA LEU A 54 -14.62 3.94 -20.78
C LEU A 54 -15.36 4.52 -19.58
N ILE A 55 -14.64 4.87 -18.52
CA ILE A 55 -15.22 5.45 -17.31
C ILE A 55 -15.78 6.84 -17.58
N LEU A 56 -15.05 7.67 -18.30
CA LEU A 56 -15.44 9.05 -18.57
C LEU A 56 -16.51 9.16 -19.68
N ARG A 57 -16.63 8.15 -20.58
CA ARG A 57 -17.66 8.10 -21.61
C ARG A 57 -19.07 8.04 -21.03
N SER A 58 -19.25 7.33 -19.94
CA SER A 58 -20.54 7.22 -19.24
C SER A 58 -20.87 8.43 -18.36
N SER A 59 -19.93 9.38 -18.21
CA SER A 59 -20.16 10.59 -17.44
C SER A 59 -20.82 11.66 -18.32
N PRO A 60 -21.82 12.41 -17.80
CA PRO A 60 -22.42 13.52 -18.54
C PRO A 60 -21.34 14.52 -18.98
N PRO A 61 -21.51 15.20 -20.11
CA PRO A 61 -20.52 16.14 -20.60
C PRO A 61 -20.24 17.19 -19.52
N ILE A 62 -18.94 17.27 -19.13
CA ILE A 62 -18.48 18.09 -18.01
C ILE A 62 -18.68 19.58 -18.27
N SER A 63 -18.92 19.96 -19.53
CA SER A 63 -19.33 21.31 -19.92
C SER A 63 -20.69 21.74 -19.37
N GLY A 64 -21.58 20.78 -19.04
CA GLY A 64 -22.87 21.03 -18.41
C GLY A 64 -22.88 20.95 -16.88
N ILE A 65 -21.80 20.57 -16.26
CA ILE A 65 -21.70 20.54 -14.80
C ILE A 65 -21.14 21.89 -14.34
N ALA A 66 -21.96 22.95 -14.48
CA ALA A 66 -21.70 24.24 -13.85
C ALA A 66 -22.29 24.21 -12.43
N GLY A 67 -21.55 24.76 -11.44
CA GLY A 67 -22.11 24.99 -10.12
C GLY A 67 -21.49 24.15 -9.00
N LYS A 68 -22.07 24.20 -7.81
CA LYS A 68 -21.60 23.59 -6.57
C LYS A 68 -21.36 22.09 -6.67
N HIS A 69 -22.12 21.37 -7.49
CA HIS A 69 -21.95 19.91 -7.67
C HIS A 69 -20.61 19.54 -8.30
N ALA A 70 -20.17 20.27 -9.33
CA ALA A 70 -18.87 20.02 -9.96
C ALA A 70 -17.73 20.29 -8.98
N LEU A 71 -17.82 21.39 -8.24
CA LEU A 71 -16.83 21.76 -7.23
C LEU A 71 -16.74 20.69 -6.11
N LEU A 72 -17.88 20.17 -5.64
CA LEU A 72 -17.94 19.09 -4.66
C LEU A 72 -17.25 17.82 -5.17
N VAL A 73 -17.56 17.40 -6.40
CA VAL A 73 -16.97 16.18 -7.00
C VAL A 73 -15.48 16.34 -7.15
N ILE A 74 -15.02 17.45 -7.73
CA ILE A 74 -13.58 17.68 -7.94
C ILE A 74 -12.86 17.78 -6.60
N THR A 75 -13.41 18.51 -5.63
CA THR A 75 -12.81 18.61 -4.29
C THR A 75 -12.77 17.25 -3.59
N GLY A 76 -13.81 16.43 -3.71
CA GLY A 76 -13.82 15.07 -3.19
C GLY A 76 -12.70 14.22 -3.79
N VAL A 77 -12.48 14.28 -5.11
CA VAL A 77 -11.39 13.60 -5.80
C VAL A 77 -10.02 14.12 -5.33
N VAL A 78 -9.88 15.45 -5.20
CA VAL A 78 -8.65 16.10 -4.73
C VAL A 78 -8.32 15.66 -3.29
N ILE A 79 -9.29 15.67 -2.38
CA ILE A 79 -9.10 15.22 -0.99
C ILE A 79 -8.74 13.74 -0.95
N ALA A 80 -9.40 12.91 -1.76
CA ALA A 80 -9.13 11.51 -1.86
C ALA A 80 -7.69 11.23 -2.36
N ALA A 81 -7.28 11.91 -3.44
CA ALA A 81 -5.92 11.82 -3.96
C ALA A 81 -4.89 12.30 -2.94
N TRP A 82 -5.16 13.41 -2.25
CA TRP A 82 -4.28 13.94 -1.19
C TRP A 82 -4.15 12.96 -0.01
N SER A 83 -5.24 12.35 0.42
CA SER A 83 -5.21 11.35 1.51
C SER A 83 -4.34 10.14 1.15
N MET A 84 -4.46 9.63 -0.08
CA MET A 84 -3.60 8.57 -0.57
C MET A 84 -2.13 8.99 -0.62
N MET A 85 -1.85 10.18 -1.15
CA MET A 85 -0.49 10.73 -1.19
C MET A 85 0.07 10.96 0.22
N LEU A 86 -0.74 11.42 1.17
CA LEU A 86 -0.33 11.63 2.57
C LEU A 86 0.05 10.30 3.24
N SER A 87 -0.72 9.24 3.03
CA SER A 87 -0.39 7.89 3.51
C SER A 87 0.99 7.43 3.00
N GLN A 88 1.24 7.56 1.70
CA GLN A 88 2.51 7.21 1.06
C GLN A 88 3.66 8.11 1.52
N ALA A 89 3.40 9.41 1.68
CA ALA A 89 4.37 10.37 2.17
C ALA A 89 4.79 10.09 3.62
N MET A 90 3.84 9.77 4.50
CA MET A 90 4.12 9.39 5.90
C MET A 90 5.06 8.19 5.98
N GLU A 91 4.82 7.16 5.18
CA GLU A 91 5.69 5.99 5.12
C GLU A 91 7.09 6.36 4.59
N SER A 92 7.16 7.14 3.50
CA SER A 92 8.42 7.51 2.84
C SER A 92 9.28 8.44 3.70
N VAL A 93 8.67 9.43 4.33
CA VAL A 93 9.35 10.36 5.25
C VAL A 93 9.84 9.62 6.50
N THR A 94 8.99 8.79 7.12
CA THR A 94 9.41 7.99 8.28
C THR A 94 10.59 7.08 7.91
N ARG A 95 10.53 6.43 6.75
CA ARG A 95 11.61 5.58 6.24
C ARG A 95 12.92 6.36 6.06
N ALA A 96 12.86 7.63 5.65
CA ALA A 96 14.05 8.46 5.48
C ALA A 96 14.85 8.68 6.79
N PHE A 97 14.20 8.60 7.95
CA PHE A 97 14.86 8.68 9.26
C PHE A 97 15.43 7.33 9.75
N TYR A 98 14.85 6.19 9.35
CA TYR A 98 15.18 4.89 9.97
C TYR A 98 15.92 3.90 9.05
N ALA A 99 15.81 4.02 7.74
CA ALA A 99 16.11 2.90 6.83
C ALA A 99 17.46 2.97 6.12
N ARG A 100 18.34 3.92 6.40
CA ARG A 100 19.62 4.06 5.67
C ARG A 100 20.84 3.88 6.57
N GLY A 101 21.57 2.80 6.37
CA GLY A 101 22.88 2.56 7.00
C GLY A 101 24.00 3.50 6.49
N ASP A 102 23.76 4.26 5.40
CA ASP A 102 24.64 5.28 4.86
C ASP A 102 24.53 6.63 5.60
N LEU A 103 23.47 6.82 6.41
CA LEU A 103 23.23 8.06 7.15
C LEU A 103 24.37 8.40 8.12
N GLU A 104 24.91 7.41 8.81
CA GLU A 104 26.01 7.58 9.76
C GLU A 104 27.28 8.05 9.02
N LEU A 105 27.61 7.43 7.89
CA LEU A 105 28.74 7.83 7.04
C LEU A 105 28.57 9.22 6.45
N ILE A 106 27.35 9.60 6.03
CA ILE A 106 27.09 10.90 5.44
C ILE A 106 27.09 12.00 6.54
N LEU A 107 26.56 11.71 7.72
CA LEU A 107 26.54 12.68 8.84
C LEU A 107 27.93 12.90 9.45
N THR A 108 28.88 11.96 9.28
CA THR A 108 30.30 12.16 9.65
C THR A 108 31.10 12.90 8.57
N SER A 109 30.51 13.10 7.37
CA SER A 109 31.12 13.88 6.29
C SER A 109 30.96 15.40 6.56
N PRO A 110 31.78 16.28 5.91
CA PRO A 110 31.64 17.73 6.05
C PRO A 110 30.34 18.30 5.45
N ALA A 111 29.43 17.46 4.97
CA ALA A 111 28.14 17.86 4.43
C ALA A 111 27.16 18.29 5.53
N THR A 112 26.49 19.41 5.33
CA THR A 112 25.50 19.89 6.30
C THR A 112 24.25 19.00 6.27
N ALA A 113 23.84 18.47 7.42
CA ALA A 113 22.65 17.61 7.56
C ALA A 113 21.38 18.26 6.98
N SER A 114 21.26 19.58 7.05
CA SER A 114 20.13 20.34 6.49
C SER A 114 20.06 20.28 4.95
N ARG A 115 21.20 20.32 4.25
CA ARG A 115 21.23 20.18 2.79
C ARG A 115 20.82 18.76 2.36
N LEU A 116 21.34 17.76 3.06
CA LEU A 116 20.96 16.36 2.81
C LEU A 116 19.47 16.17 3.03
N PHE A 117 18.91 16.73 4.10
CA PHE A 117 17.48 16.67 4.38
C PHE A 117 16.64 17.28 3.25
N ALA A 118 16.98 18.50 2.81
CA ALA A 118 16.27 19.18 1.73
C ALA A 118 16.25 18.37 0.44
N VAL A 119 17.40 17.79 0.04
CA VAL A 119 17.49 16.95 -1.14
C VAL A 119 16.63 15.67 -1.00
N ARG A 120 16.64 15.04 0.19
CA ARG A 120 15.80 13.86 0.44
C ARG A 120 14.31 14.19 0.39
N ILE A 121 13.89 15.29 0.99
CA ILE A 121 12.49 15.71 0.94
C ILE A 121 12.07 15.97 -0.50
N LEU A 122 12.89 16.65 -1.30
CA LEU A 122 12.59 16.85 -2.72
C LEU A 122 12.53 15.53 -3.50
N ALA A 123 13.42 14.59 -3.22
CA ALA A 123 13.40 13.27 -3.85
C ALA A 123 12.11 12.48 -3.49
N ILE A 124 11.60 12.63 -2.26
CA ILE A 124 10.32 12.03 -1.85
C ILE A 124 9.16 12.68 -2.61
N VAL A 125 9.15 14.03 -2.76
CA VAL A 125 8.12 14.75 -3.56
C VAL A 125 8.12 14.23 -4.99
N VAL A 126 9.28 14.14 -5.64
CA VAL A 126 9.38 13.64 -7.02
C VAL A 126 8.89 12.20 -7.13
N THR A 127 9.29 11.33 -6.20
CA THR A 127 8.87 9.93 -6.21
C THR A 127 7.36 9.80 -6.05
N LEU A 128 6.78 10.56 -5.12
CA LEU A 128 5.34 10.57 -4.86
C LEU A 128 4.56 11.11 -6.05
N LEU A 129 5.05 12.20 -6.65
CA LEU A 129 4.48 12.78 -7.87
C LEU A 129 4.48 11.77 -9.02
N LEU A 130 5.61 11.12 -9.30
CA LEU A 130 5.70 10.12 -10.37
C LEU A 130 4.73 8.96 -10.15
N MET A 131 4.60 8.46 -8.91
CA MET A 131 3.63 7.43 -8.59
C MET A 131 2.19 7.90 -8.81
N ALA A 132 1.87 9.12 -8.40
CA ALA A 132 0.55 9.70 -8.61
C ALA A 132 0.24 9.93 -10.09
N LEU A 133 1.22 10.40 -10.88
CA LEU A 133 1.06 10.63 -12.31
C LEU A 133 0.78 9.32 -13.07
N VAL A 134 1.34 8.19 -12.67
CA VAL A 134 1.02 6.89 -13.29
C VAL A 134 -0.49 6.60 -13.28
N LEU A 135 -1.19 7.03 -12.23
CA LEU A 135 -2.65 6.86 -12.11
C LEU A 135 -3.43 8.06 -12.68
N ALA A 136 -2.92 9.27 -12.51
CA ALA A 136 -3.64 10.50 -12.86
C ALA A 136 -3.58 10.82 -14.36
N VAL A 137 -2.43 10.60 -15.02
CA VAL A 137 -2.20 10.94 -16.44
C VAL A 137 -3.30 10.42 -17.37
N PRO A 138 -3.69 9.13 -17.33
CA PRO A 138 -4.71 8.63 -18.24
C PRO A 138 -6.04 9.36 -18.11
N PHE A 139 -6.42 9.74 -16.89
CA PHE A 139 -7.66 10.48 -16.67
C PHE A 139 -7.54 11.95 -17.08
N ILE A 140 -6.42 12.60 -16.76
CA ILE A 140 -6.19 14.02 -17.10
C ILE A 140 -6.12 14.17 -18.62
N ASP A 141 -5.37 13.30 -19.32
CA ASP A 141 -5.24 13.35 -20.77
C ASP A 141 -6.58 13.18 -21.49
N VAL A 142 -7.39 12.23 -21.03
CA VAL A 142 -8.74 12.04 -21.56
C VAL A 142 -9.63 13.26 -21.28
N LEU A 143 -9.51 13.88 -20.10
CA LEU A 143 -10.22 15.12 -19.78
C LEU A 143 -9.76 16.29 -20.64
N VAL A 144 -8.45 16.42 -20.89
CA VAL A 144 -7.89 17.44 -21.80
C VAL A 144 -8.38 17.21 -23.21
N TRP A 145 -8.37 15.97 -23.70
CA TRP A 145 -8.85 15.65 -25.05
C TRP A 145 -10.34 15.94 -25.24
N ARG A 146 -11.17 15.63 -24.24
CA ARG A 146 -12.63 15.84 -24.32
C ARG A 146 -13.10 17.24 -23.89
N GLY A 147 -12.41 17.88 -22.97
CA GLY A 147 -12.85 19.10 -22.29
C GLY A 147 -11.95 20.33 -22.53
N GLY A 148 -10.88 20.16 -23.32
CA GLY A 148 -9.95 21.24 -23.65
C GLY A 148 -8.83 21.45 -22.65
N THR A 149 -7.91 22.36 -22.98
CA THR A 149 -6.66 22.64 -22.25
C THR A 149 -6.86 23.13 -20.81
N ARG A 150 -8.04 23.55 -20.43
CA ARG A 150 -8.37 23.96 -19.04
C ARG A 150 -8.02 22.88 -18.01
N TRP A 151 -8.09 21.59 -18.38
CA TRP A 151 -7.79 20.47 -17.50
C TRP A 151 -6.30 20.27 -17.24
N LEU A 152 -5.41 20.98 -17.94
CA LEU A 152 -3.97 20.95 -17.65
C LEU A 152 -3.64 21.44 -16.23
N GLY A 153 -4.52 22.26 -15.62
CA GLY A 153 -4.41 22.65 -14.22
C GLY A 153 -4.36 21.46 -13.26
N ALA A 154 -4.96 20.33 -13.61
CA ALA A 154 -4.94 19.12 -12.80
C ALA A 154 -3.51 18.55 -12.60
N TYR A 155 -2.62 18.69 -13.58
CA TYR A 155 -1.20 18.31 -13.41
C TYR A 155 -0.52 19.16 -12.35
N VAL A 156 -0.75 20.47 -12.37
CA VAL A 156 -0.18 21.40 -11.39
C VAL A 156 -0.74 21.12 -9.99
N VAL A 157 -2.05 20.85 -9.89
CA VAL A 157 -2.67 20.45 -8.62
C VAL A 157 -2.09 19.15 -8.12
N THR A 158 -1.84 18.16 -8.97
CA THR A 158 -1.20 16.89 -8.57
C THR A 158 0.19 17.13 -7.98
N LEU A 159 0.99 18.02 -8.56
CA LEU A 159 2.29 18.44 -8.02
C LEU A 159 2.12 19.13 -6.65
N ALA A 160 1.18 20.07 -6.54
CA ALA A 160 0.89 20.77 -5.29
C ALA A 160 0.49 19.81 -4.17
N LEU A 161 -0.40 18.85 -4.46
CA LEU A 161 -0.80 17.82 -3.50
C LEU A 161 0.36 16.95 -3.02
N ALA A 162 1.32 16.61 -3.91
CA ALA A 162 2.52 15.88 -3.52
C ALA A 162 3.40 16.70 -2.56
N MET A 163 3.57 18.01 -2.84
CA MET A 163 4.31 18.93 -1.97
C MET A 163 3.65 19.04 -0.59
N ASP A 164 2.34 19.26 -0.54
CA ASP A 164 1.58 19.41 0.71
C ASP A 164 1.59 18.12 1.53
N ALA A 165 1.39 16.97 0.90
CA ALA A 165 1.42 15.68 1.57
C ALA A 165 2.79 15.41 2.21
N VAL A 166 3.88 15.72 1.52
CA VAL A 166 5.24 15.57 2.06
C VAL A 166 5.50 16.58 3.16
N ALA A 167 5.11 17.85 2.99
CA ALA A 167 5.28 18.89 4.01
C ALA A 167 4.57 18.51 5.32
N VAL A 168 3.30 18.11 5.24
CA VAL A 168 2.52 17.64 6.40
C VAL A 168 3.17 16.42 7.03
N SER A 169 3.61 15.45 6.23
CA SER A 169 4.28 14.24 6.73
C SER A 169 5.58 14.55 7.49
N VAL A 170 6.36 15.50 6.99
CA VAL A 170 7.60 15.97 7.67
C VAL A 170 7.28 16.58 9.03
N VAL A 171 6.32 17.51 9.07
CA VAL A 171 5.92 18.17 10.32
C VAL A 171 5.38 17.15 11.33
N LEU A 172 4.50 16.25 10.90
CA LEU A 172 3.93 15.21 11.76
C LEU A 172 5.01 14.25 12.27
N THR A 173 5.93 13.81 11.42
CA THR A 173 7.01 12.90 11.83
C THR A 173 7.93 13.57 12.85
N VAL A 174 8.33 14.83 12.63
CA VAL A 174 9.15 15.60 13.58
C VAL A 174 8.41 15.84 14.88
N ALA A 175 7.12 16.19 14.85
CA ALA A 175 6.29 16.33 16.04
C ALA A 175 6.22 15.02 16.84
N MET A 176 6.06 13.88 16.16
CA MET A 176 6.07 12.56 16.80
C MET A 176 7.44 12.24 17.44
N PHE A 177 8.55 12.63 16.82
CA PHE A 177 9.88 12.47 17.44
C PHE A 177 9.99 13.25 18.75
N HIS A 178 9.43 14.46 18.80
CA HIS A 178 9.45 15.30 20.02
C HIS A 178 8.57 14.71 21.13
N THR A 179 7.37 14.24 20.80
CA THR A 179 6.36 13.83 21.79
C THR A 179 6.49 12.37 22.21
N LEU A 180 6.82 11.49 21.28
CA LEU A 180 6.77 10.03 21.49
C LEU A 180 8.16 9.39 21.55
N GLY A 181 9.18 10.11 21.11
CA GLY A 181 10.54 9.62 20.99
C GLY A 181 10.73 8.63 19.81
N PRO A 182 12.00 8.32 19.45
CA PRO A 182 12.31 7.61 18.20
C PRO A 182 11.71 6.21 18.12
N ARG A 183 11.61 5.46 19.22
CA ARG A 183 11.10 4.07 19.18
C ARG A 183 9.62 4.00 18.84
N ARG A 184 8.79 4.86 19.43
CA ARG A 184 7.34 4.87 19.22
C ARG A 184 6.95 5.55 17.92
N THR A 185 7.69 6.57 17.50
CA THR A 185 7.42 7.32 16.26
C THR A 185 7.34 6.39 15.05
N ARG A 186 8.25 5.42 14.92
CA ARG A 186 8.23 4.46 13.81
C ARG A 186 6.90 3.71 13.71
N THR A 187 6.46 3.13 14.81
CA THR A 187 5.21 2.33 14.85
C THR A 187 3.98 3.20 14.64
N ILE A 188 3.90 4.35 15.33
CA ILE A 188 2.73 5.23 15.25
C ILE A 188 2.62 5.89 13.88
N ALA A 189 3.73 6.31 13.26
CA ALA A 189 3.71 6.85 11.91
C ALA A 189 3.25 5.82 10.87
N GLN A 190 3.66 4.55 11.02
CA GLN A 190 3.21 3.47 10.15
C GLN A 190 1.71 3.17 10.34
N ILE A 191 1.23 3.16 11.60
CA ILE A 191 -0.20 3.00 11.89
C ILE A 191 -1.01 4.17 11.33
N ALA A 192 -0.54 5.42 11.52
CA ALA A 192 -1.20 6.59 10.97
C ALA A 192 -1.27 6.53 9.43
N ALA A 193 -0.18 6.18 8.76
CA ALA A 193 -0.16 5.99 7.31
C ALA A 193 -1.17 4.91 6.87
N ALA A 194 -1.22 3.78 7.57
CA ALA A 194 -2.16 2.71 7.28
C ALA A 194 -3.61 3.14 7.47
N VAL A 195 -3.91 3.85 8.56
CA VAL A 195 -5.27 4.36 8.84
C VAL A 195 -5.72 5.38 7.80
N ILE A 196 -4.85 6.32 7.41
CA ILE A 196 -5.15 7.32 6.37
C ILE A 196 -5.41 6.63 5.02
N GLY A 197 -4.55 5.67 4.64
CA GLY A 197 -4.70 4.90 3.40
C GLY A 197 -5.98 4.04 3.40
N ALA A 198 -6.29 3.41 4.53
CA ALA A 198 -7.49 2.62 4.70
C ALA A 198 -8.75 3.50 4.66
N ALA A 199 -8.75 4.66 5.30
CA ALA A 199 -9.88 5.59 5.29
C ALA A 199 -10.23 6.02 3.86
N PHE A 200 -9.23 6.28 3.02
CA PHE A 200 -9.43 6.54 1.60
C PHE A 200 -10.09 5.35 0.88
N ALA A 201 -9.53 4.15 1.02
CA ALA A 201 -10.05 2.96 0.35
C ALA A 201 -11.46 2.61 0.83
N ILE A 202 -11.72 2.73 2.13
CA ILE A 202 -13.05 2.53 2.73
C ILE A 202 -14.03 3.56 2.18
N GLY A 203 -13.66 4.83 2.14
CA GLY A 203 -14.49 5.89 1.56
C GLY A 203 -14.87 5.61 0.10
N MET A 204 -13.92 5.16 -0.71
CA MET A 204 -14.17 4.76 -2.10
C MET A 204 -15.08 3.53 -2.20
N GLN A 205 -14.91 2.53 -1.33
CA GLN A 205 -15.75 1.33 -1.30
C GLN A 205 -17.17 1.67 -0.84
N PHE A 206 -17.32 2.52 0.19
CA PHE A 206 -18.64 3.00 0.63
C PHE A 206 -19.35 3.76 -0.49
N ALA A 207 -18.64 4.66 -1.17
CA ALA A 207 -19.19 5.37 -2.33
C ALA A 207 -19.64 4.40 -3.45
N ALA A 208 -18.87 3.33 -3.70
CA ALA A 208 -19.23 2.30 -4.66
C ALA A 208 -20.47 1.48 -4.22
N ILE A 209 -20.53 1.08 -2.93
CA ILE A 209 -21.63 0.28 -2.38
C ILE A 209 -22.94 1.07 -2.36
N THR A 210 -22.90 2.34 -1.96
CA THR A 210 -24.08 3.19 -1.89
C THR A 210 -24.59 3.61 -3.27
N SER A 211 -23.74 3.54 -4.31
CA SER A 211 -24.09 3.81 -5.69
C SER A 211 -24.59 2.58 -6.47
N VAL A 212 -24.65 1.40 -5.87
CA VAL A 212 -25.24 0.19 -6.48
C VAL A 212 -26.73 0.44 -6.71
N GLY A 213 -27.15 0.39 -7.97
CA GLY A 213 -28.53 0.70 -8.37
C GLY A 213 -28.74 2.12 -8.93
N THR A 214 -27.73 3.00 -8.89
CA THR A 214 -27.76 4.32 -9.53
C THR A 214 -26.67 4.45 -10.59
N VAL A 215 -26.97 5.07 -11.72
CA VAL A 215 -26.05 5.23 -12.87
C VAL A 215 -24.82 6.07 -12.56
N SER A 216 -24.78 6.70 -11.40
CA SER A 216 -23.67 7.58 -10.99
C SER A 216 -22.95 7.06 -9.76
N ARG A 217 -21.72 6.57 -9.94
CA ARG A 217 -20.80 6.15 -8.85
C ARG A 217 -20.43 7.29 -7.89
N LEU A 218 -20.84 8.52 -8.18
CA LEU A 218 -20.64 9.71 -7.35
C LEU A 218 -21.96 10.22 -6.76
N ALA A 219 -23.00 9.39 -6.71
CA ALA A 219 -24.32 9.78 -6.19
C ALA A 219 -24.26 10.32 -4.76
N VAL A 220 -23.33 9.84 -3.92
CA VAL A 220 -23.13 10.35 -2.56
C VAL A 220 -22.74 11.82 -2.55
N LEU A 221 -21.95 12.27 -3.52
CA LEU A 221 -21.54 13.68 -3.64
C LEU A 221 -22.66 14.58 -4.23
N ARG A 222 -23.74 13.97 -4.72
CA ARG A 222 -24.95 14.66 -5.18
C ARG A 222 -26.05 14.72 -4.11
N TRP A 223 -25.77 14.23 -2.92
CA TRP A 223 -26.75 14.21 -1.83
C TRP A 223 -27.20 15.65 -1.50
N PRO A 224 -28.52 15.96 -1.55
CA PRO A 224 -29.02 17.32 -1.36
C PRO A 224 -28.54 17.99 -0.07
N ALA A 225 -28.42 17.22 1.01
CA ALA A 225 -27.89 17.68 2.29
C ALA A 225 -26.42 18.16 2.20
N LEU A 226 -25.56 17.45 1.46
CA LEU A 226 -24.16 17.87 1.25
C LEU A 226 -24.05 19.14 0.40
N VAL A 227 -24.89 19.25 -0.61
CA VAL A 227 -24.94 20.45 -1.48
C VAL A 227 -25.46 21.66 -0.71
N GLY A 228 -26.43 21.45 0.19
CA GLY A 228 -26.97 22.49 1.08
C GLY A 228 -25.93 23.01 2.07
N LEU A 229 -25.10 22.13 2.61
CA LEU A 229 -24.00 22.48 3.54
C LEU A 229 -22.77 23.06 2.83
N ALA A 230 -22.69 22.93 1.50
CA ALA A 230 -21.54 23.37 0.73
C ALA A 230 -21.42 24.91 0.73
N PRO A 231 -20.20 25.46 0.95
CA PRO A 231 -19.95 26.89 0.91
C PRO A 231 -20.35 27.53 -0.43
N ALA A 232 -20.47 28.84 -0.45
CA ALA A 232 -20.69 29.60 -1.68
C ALA A 232 -19.61 29.29 -2.72
N SER A 233 -19.96 29.26 -4.02
CA SER A 233 -19.04 28.86 -5.10
C SER A 233 -17.77 29.71 -5.21
N GLY A 234 -17.79 30.95 -4.70
CA GLY A 234 -16.62 31.84 -4.61
C GLY A 234 -15.74 31.63 -3.34
N SER A 235 -16.04 30.66 -2.48
CA SER A 235 -15.27 30.43 -1.27
C SER A 235 -13.87 29.89 -1.59
N ALA A 236 -12.86 30.30 -0.79
CA ALA A 236 -11.47 29.84 -0.88
C ALA A 236 -11.31 28.31 -0.71
N VAL A 237 -12.29 27.63 -0.10
CA VAL A 237 -12.32 26.17 0.03
C VAL A 237 -12.28 25.47 -1.34
N TRP A 238 -12.83 26.10 -2.38
CA TRP A 238 -12.88 25.58 -3.76
C TRP A 238 -11.62 25.91 -4.58
N LEU A 239 -10.63 26.57 -3.98
CA LEU A 239 -9.42 26.99 -4.68
C LEU A 239 -8.74 25.83 -5.44
N PRO A 240 -8.53 24.63 -4.84
CA PRO A 240 -7.97 23.49 -5.56
C PRO A 240 -8.86 23.02 -6.71
N ALA A 241 -10.19 23.04 -6.55
CA ALA A 241 -11.12 22.65 -7.62
C ALA A 241 -11.10 23.65 -8.77
N HIS A 242 -11.05 24.95 -8.48
CA HIS A 242 -10.89 25.99 -9.51
C HIS A 242 -9.55 25.88 -10.24
N ALA A 243 -8.47 25.49 -9.54
CA ALA A 243 -7.17 25.23 -10.15
C ALA A 243 -7.23 24.03 -11.10
N VAL A 244 -7.91 22.94 -10.74
CA VAL A 244 -8.15 21.79 -11.63
C VAL A 244 -8.94 22.20 -12.87
N LEU A 245 -9.89 23.11 -12.73
CA LEU A 245 -10.69 23.65 -13.84
C LEU A 245 -9.93 24.69 -14.68
N GLY A 246 -8.65 24.94 -14.40
CA GLY A 246 -7.78 25.78 -15.21
C GLY A 246 -7.87 27.28 -14.93
N ASN A 247 -8.42 27.69 -13.79
CA ASN A 247 -8.36 29.09 -13.39
C ASN A 247 -6.90 29.48 -13.06
N PRO A 248 -6.26 30.41 -13.82
CA PRO A 248 -4.83 30.67 -13.67
C PRO A 248 -4.46 31.28 -12.32
N ALA A 249 -5.33 32.10 -11.74
CA ALA A 249 -5.11 32.69 -10.42
C ALA A 249 -5.17 31.62 -9.33
N ALA A 250 -6.12 30.69 -9.42
CA ALA A 250 -6.22 29.55 -8.50
C ALA A 250 -5.02 28.60 -8.63
N VAL A 251 -4.57 28.32 -9.86
CA VAL A 251 -3.37 27.53 -10.13
C VAL A 251 -2.14 28.15 -9.47
N ALA A 252 -1.92 29.46 -9.69
CA ALA A 252 -0.79 30.18 -9.11
C ALA A 252 -0.87 30.21 -7.58
N ALA A 253 -2.06 30.44 -7.02
CA ALA A 253 -2.26 30.48 -5.57
C ALA A 253 -2.02 29.11 -4.91
N VAL A 254 -2.57 28.02 -5.47
CA VAL A 254 -2.37 26.66 -4.94
C VAL A 254 -0.91 26.25 -5.03
N LEU A 255 -0.27 26.42 -6.18
CA LEU A 255 1.14 26.06 -6.35
C LEU A 255 2.05 26.91 -5.44
N GLY A 256 1.82 28.22 -5.38
CA GLY A 256 2.59 29.14 -4.52
C GLY A 256 2.46 28.78 -3.05
N ALA A 257 1.23 28.51 -2.58
CA ALA A 257 0.99 28.06 -1.20
C ALA A 257 1.72 26.75 -0.89
N SER A 258 1.63 25.76 -1.77
CA SER A 258 2.29 24.45 -1.58
C SER A 258 3.83 24.58 -1.55
N ILE A 259 4.41 25.43 -2.41
CA ILE A 259 5.86 25.72 -2.39
C ILE A 259 6.24 26.37 -1.05
N LEU A 260 5.48 27.35 -0.56
CA LEU A 260 5.74 28.03 0.68
C LEU A 260 5.63 27.07 1.88
N VAL A 261 4.60 26.24 1.93
CA VAL A 261 4.38 25.25 3.00
C VAL A 261 5.51 24.24 3.02
N LEU A 262 5.92 23.69 1.87
CA LEU A 262 7.04 22.75 1.77
C LEU A 262 8.37 23.41 2.18
N ALA A 263 8.62 24.63 1.71
CA ALA A 263 9.82 25.36 2.07
C ALA A 263 9.89 25.68 3.58
N ALA A 264 8.77 26.10 4.17
CA ALA A 264 8.66 26.35 5.60
C ALA A 264 8.89 25.07 6.41
N ALA A 265 8.18 23.97 6.07
CA ALA A 265 8.35 22.67 6.71
C ALA A 265 9.80 22.19 6.64
N THR A 266 10.43 22.30 5.47
CA THR A 266 11.81 21.87 5.27
C THR A 266 12.77 22.74 6.08
N ARG A 267 12.64 24.08 6.05
CA ARG A 267 13.51 25.00 6.80
C ARG A 267 13.40 24.82 8.32
N LEU A 268 12.19 24.64 8.83
CA LEU A 268 11.95 24.49 10.27
C LEU A 268 12.42 23.12 10.80
N CYS A 269 12.32 22.07 10.00
CA CYS A 269 12.64 20.72 10.43
C CYS A 269 14.10 20.30 10.13
N ALA A 270 14.75 20.92 9.14
CA ALA A 270 16.11 20.57 8.71
C ALA A 270 17.18 20.64 9.81
N PRO A 271 17.22 21.65 10.72
CA PRO A 271 18.25 21.72 11.75
C PRO A 271 18.21 20.53 12.73
N ARG A 272 17.03 19.96 12.95
CA ARG A 272 16.80 18.85 13.88
C ARG A 272 16.98 17.47 13.26
N PHE A 273 17.08 17.40 11.95
CA PHE A 273 17.15 16.13 11.21
C PHE A 273 18.32 15.26 11.66
N GLY A 274 19.54 15.84 11.77
CA GLY A 274 20.73 15.09 12.17
C GLY A 274 20.59 14.45 13.56
N GLN A 275 20.06 15.19 14.52
CA GLN A 275 19.83 14.70 15.89
C GLN A 275 18.81 13.55 15.93
N PHE A 276 17.69 13.69 15.20
CA PHE A 276 16.66 12.65 15.15
C PHE A 276 17.11 11.42 14.39
N ALA A 277 17.87 11.59 13.31
CA ALA A 277 18.42 10.48 12.55
C ALA A 277 19.43 9.65 13.38
N LEU A 278 20.32 10.32 14.12
CA LEU A 278 21.24 9.66 15.06
C LEU A 278 20.49 8.97 16.20
N ALA A 279 19.48 9.65 16.79
CA ALA A 279 18.65 9.06 17.84
C ALA A 279 17.85 7.84 17.33
N ALA A 280 17.38 7.87 16.09
CA ALA A 280 16.71 6.74 15.45
C ALA A 280 17.68 5.56 15.23
N ALA A 281 18.89 5.82 14.75
CA ALA A 281 19.93 4.81 14.57
C ALA A 281 20.33 4.17 15.92
N ALA A 282 20.57 4.99 16.95
CA ALA A 282 20.86 4.52 18.30
C ALA A 282 19.71 3.71 18.92
N ALA A 283 18.46 4.07 18.62
CA ALA A 283 17.29 3.32 19.11
C ALA A 283 17.15 1.93 18.48
N VAL A 284 17.62 1.75 17.25
CA VAL A 284 17.67 0.46 16.55
C VAL A 284 18.81 -0.40 17.09
N SER A 285 19.99 0.17 17.35
CA SER A 285 21.17 -0.53 17.85
C SER A 285 21.09 -0.83 19.34
N SER A 286 20.52 0.07 20.14
CA SER A 286 20.34 -0.08 21.59
C SER A 286 19.10 -0.89 21.96
N GLY A 287 18.81 -1.93 21.22
CA GLY A 287 17.91 -3.00 21.68
C GLY A 287 18.49 -3.59 22.97
N LYS A 288 18.54 -2.80 24.08
CA LYS A 288 18.72 -3.37 25.40
C LYS A 288 17.74 -4.53 25.45
N ALA A 289 18.28 -5.73 25.38
CA ALA A 289 17.55 -6.92 25.79
C ALA A 289 16.89 -6.48 27.09
N ARG A 290 15.59 -6.23 27.04
CA ARG A 290 14.80 -6.00 28.23
C ARG A 290 14.97 -7.34 28.97
N GLN A 291 15.95 -7.38 29.88
CA GLN A 291 16.07 -8.43 30.88
C GLN A 291 14.84 -8.35 31.81
N GLY A 292 13.66 -8.23 31.19
CA GLY A 292 12.47 -8.65 31.84
C GLY A 292 12.68 -10.14 32.08
N ARG A 293 12.50 -10.57 33.29
CA ARG A 293 12.35 -11.95 33.73
C ARG A 293 11.25 -12.67 32.94
N TRP A 294 11.40 -12.73 31.64
CA TRP A 294 10.78 -13.77 30.88
C TRP A 294 11.55 -15.02 31.29
N ARG A 295 11.09 -15.67 32.35
CA ARG A 295 11.41 -17.07 32.55
C ARG A 295 11.12 -17.71 31.21
N ALA A 296 12.17 -17.99 30.46
CA ALA A 296 12.07 -18.73 29.22
C ALA A 296 11.51 -20.08 29.61
N ARG A 297 10.18 -20.20 29.62
CA ARG A 297 9.53 -21.49 29.64
C ARG A 297 9.86 -22.10 28.32
N PHE A 298 10.97 -22.79 28.26
CA PHE A 298 11.32 -23.64 27.13
C PHE A 298 10.16 -24.62 26.99
N GLY A 299 9.50 -24.59 25.83
CA GLY A 299 8.43 -25.53 25.57
C GLY A 299 8.92 -26.97 25.65
N SER A 300 8.08 -27.87 26.08
CA SER A 300 8.38 -29.28 26.22
C SER A 300 8.71 -29.97 24.90
N SER A 301 8.51 -29.34 23.74
CA SER A 301 8.82 -29.87 22.42
C SER A 301 9.42 -28.84 21.48
N PRO A 302 10.33 -29.25 20.54
CA PRO A 302 10.90 -28.39 19.52
C PRO A 302 9.82 -27.69 18.65
N ALA A 303 8.73 -28.39 18.36
CA ALA A 303 7.61 -27.85 17.60
C ALA A 303 6.91 -26.67 18.29
N GLN A 304 6.74 -26.74 19.62
CA GLN A 304 6.15 -25.64 20.39
C GLN A 304 7.10 -24.44 20.45
N ALA A 305 8.39 -24.67 20.56
CA ALA A 305 9.40 -23.62 20.54
C ALA A 305 9.41 -22.87 19.19
N LEU A 306 9.33 -23.61 18.06
CA LEU A 306 9.23 -23.04 16.71
C LEU A 306 7.95 -22.22 16.53
N ARG A 307 6.79 -22.75 16.91
CA ARG A 307 5.51 -22.03 16.83
C ARG A 307 5.54 -20.72 17.62
N ARG A 308 6.04 -20.80 18.86
CA ARG A 308 6.16 -19.62 19.73
C ARG A 308 7.11 -18.58 19.13
N LYS A 309 8.22 -19.00 18.54
CA LYS A 309 9.16 -18.14 17.83
C LYS A 309 8.47 -17.40 16.69
N GLU A 310 7.72 -18.11 15.82
CA GLU A 310 7.03 -17.51 14.70
C GLU A 310 5.97 -16.47 15.17
N TRP A 311 5.20 -16.78 16.20
CA TRP A 311 4.24 -15.82 16.77
C TRP A 311 4.92 -14.57 17.34
N ILE A 312 6.05 -14.73 18.03
CA ILE A 312 6.80 -13.59 18.57
C ILE A 312 7.36 -12.74 17.42
N LEU A 313 7.85 -13.34 16.36
CA LEU A 313 8.32 -12.63 15.17
C LEU A 313 7.20 -11.82 14.52
N LEU A 314 6.04 -12.43 14.31
CA LEU A 314 4.88 -11.78 13.71
C LEU A 314 4.37 -10.60 14.55
N LEU A 315 4.25 -10.75 15.87
CA LEU A 315 3.71 -9.72 16.76
C LEU A 315 4.72 -8.61 17.09
N ARG A 316 6.01 -8.83 16.86
CA ARG A 316 7.07 -7.89 17.21
C ARG A 316 7.39 -6.90 16.10
N ASP A 317 7.00 -7.19 14.87
CA ASP A 317 7.29 -6.32 13.72
C ASP A 317 6.22 -5.22 13.58
N PRO A 318 6.59 -3.93 13.77
CA PRO A 318 5.64 -2.81 13.66
C PRO A 318 5.06 -2.66 12.25
N TRP A 319 5.82 -3.04 11.22
CA TRP A 319 5.33 -2.99 9.83
C TRP A 319 4.19 -3.98 9.62
N LEU A 320 4.30 -5.19 10.20
CA LEU A 320 3.24 -6.17 10.14
C LEU A 320 1.97 -5.68 10.82
N ILE A 321 2.10 -5.10 12.02
CA ILE A 321 0.95 -4.57 12.76
C ILE A 321 0.20 -3.55 11.91
N SER A 322 0.92 -2.62 11.26
CA SER A 322 0.30 -1.62 10.40
C SER A 322 -0.34 -2.23 9.15
N GLN A 323 0.31 -3.21 8.52
CA GLN A 323 -0.22 -3.90 7.34
C GLN A 323 -1.46 -4.73 7.66
N THR A 324 -1.43 -5.47 8.78
CA THR A 324 -2.59 -6.24 9.25
C THR A 324 -3.74 -5.32 9.63
N LEU A 325 -3.45 -4.20 10.31
CA LEU A 325 -4.46 -3.20 10.65
C LEU A 325 -5.11 -2.61 9.40
N MET A 326 -4.31 -2.27 8.38
CA MET A 326 -4.83 -1.76 7.10
C MET A 326 -5.76 -2.77 6.43
N GLN A 327 -5.40 -4.05 6.43
CA GLN A 327 -6.24 -5.09 5.84
C GLN A 327 -7.51 -5.35 6.66
N LEU A 328 -7.43 -5.29 7.99
CA LEU A 328 -8.61 -5.34 8.85
C LEU A 328 -9.56 -4.17 8.59
N LEU A 329 -9.01 -2.97 8.42
CA LEU A 329 -9.80 -1.80 8.08
C LEU A 329 -10.49 -1.96 6.71
N TYR A 330 -9.86 -2.60 5.73
CA TYR A 330 -10.48 -2.91 4.44
C TYR A 330 -11.65 -3.91 4.53
N LEU A 331 -11.77 -4.64 5.63
CA LEU A 331 -12.94 -5.49 5.90
C LEU A 331 -14.16 -4.73 6.45
N LEU A 332 -14.02 -3.46 6.84
CA LEU A 332 -15.15 -2.66 7.35
C LEU A 332 -16.31 -2.53 6.34
N PRO A 333 -16.09 -2.29 5.04
CA PRO A 333 -17.18 -2.33 4.06
C PRO A 333 -17.83 -3.70 3.93
N ALA A 334 -17.05 -4.79 4.05
CA ALA A 334 -17.58 -6.14 4.07
C ALA A 334 -18.44 -6.39 5.34
N ALA A 335 -17.98 -5.91 6.49
CA ALA A 335 -18.76 -5.98 7.75
C ALA A 335 -20.05 -5.16 7.63
N TYR A 336 -20.01 -3.98 7.01
CA TYR A 336 -21.20 -3.18 6.75
C TYR A 336 -22.19 -3.88 5.82
N LEU A 337 -21.71 -4.51 4.74
CA LEU A 337 -22.55 -5.31 3.84
C LEU A 337 -23.20 -6.49 4.56
N LEU A 338 -22.46 -7.15 5.44
CA LEU A 338 -22.96 -8.24 6.27
C LEU A 338 -24.07 -7.74 7.21
N TRP A 339 -23.82 -6.63 7.91
CA TRP A 339 -24.81 -6.02 8.79
C TRP A 339 -26.08 -5.58 8.05
N ARG A 340 -25.93 -4.97 6.88
CA ARG A 340 -27.05 -4.58 6.01
C ARG A 340 -27.81 -5.79 5.47
N GLY A 341 -27.09 -6.88 5.16
CA GLY A 341 -27.66 -8.12 4.65
C GLY A 341 -28.55 -8.86 5.65
N PHE A 342 -28.39 -8.63 6.96
CA PHE A 342 -29.30 -9.12 7.99
C PHE A 342 -30.76 -8.60 7.82
N HIS A 343 -30.90 -7.43 7.18
CA HIS A 343 -32.18 -6.75 7.01
C HIS A 343 -32.69 -6.75 5.56
N ALA A 344 -31.96 -7.40 4.64
CA ALA A 344 -32.27 -7.37 3.22
C ALA A 344 -32.11 -8.75 2.57
N SER A 345 -32.93 -9.06 1.57
CA SER A 345 -32.91 -10.34 0.85
C SER A 345 -31.62 -10.60 0.06
N GLY A 346 -30.99 -11.70 0.32
CA GLY A 346 -30.11 -12.61 -0.46
C GLY A 346 -28.94 -12.09 -1.33
N GLY A 347 -29.10 -11.09 -2.15
CA GLY A 347 -28.11 -10.75 -3.18
C GLY A 347 -26.82 -10.10 -2.67
N ILE A 348 -26.89 -9.34 -1.56
CA ILE A 348 -25.75 -8.61 -0.97
C ILE A 348 -24.74 -9.59 -0.33
N LEU A 349 -25.22 -10.71 0.21
CA LEU A 349 -24.39 -11.73 0.86
C LEU A 349 -23.48 -12.46 -0.13
N ALA A 350 -23.92 -12.62 -1.39
CA ALA A 350 -23.09 -13.21 -2.42
C ALA A 350 -21.86 -12.35 -2.77
N LEU A 351 -21.96 -11.02 -2.64
CA LEU A 351 -20.82 -10.11 -2.84
C LEU A 351 -19.80 -10.17 -1.70
N LEU A 352 -20.19 -10.61 -0.52
CA LEU A 352 -19.32 -10.71 0.64
C LEU A 352 -18.30 -11.84 0.50
N VAL A 353 -18.70 -12.98 -0.06
CA VAL A 353 -17.87 -14.18 -0.21
C VAL A 353 -16.56 -13.88 -0.96
N PRO A 354 -16.57 -13.30 -2.18
CA PRO A 354 -15.33 -13.00 -2.89
C PRO A 354 -14.46 -11.97 -2.18
N VAL A 355 -15.05 -11.01 -1.48
CA VAL A 355 -14.28 -10.00 -0.71
C VAL A 355 -13.50 -10.66 0.42
N LEU A 356 -14.13 -11.57 1.18
CA LEU A 356 -13.45 -12.29 2.25
C LEU A 356 -12.33 -13.19 1.71
N ILE A 357 -12.54 -13.86 0.57
CA ILE A 357 -11.54 -14.75 -0.04
C ILE A 357 -10.33 -13.95 -0.53
N VAL A 358 -10.53 -12.83 -1.25
CA VAL A 358 -9.41 -11.96 -1.69
C VAL A 358 -8.64 -11.45 -0.48
N ALA A 359 -9.34 -10.91 0.51
CA ALA A 359 -8.72 -10.34 1.69
C ALA A 359 -7.90 -11.38 2.47
N ALA A 360 -8.41 -12.61 2.61
CA ALA A 360 -7.69 -13.71 3.25
C ALA A 360 -6.44 -14.13 2.47
N GLY A 361 -6.53 -14.24 1.15
CA GLY A 361 -5.39 -14.56 0.29
C GLY A 361 -4.29 -13.51 0.37
N GLN A 362 -4.65 -12.23 0.28
CA GLN A 362 -3.70 -11.11 0.38
C GLN A 362 -3.05 -11.04 1.77
N LEU A 363 -3.82 -11.21 2.84
CA LEU A 363 -3.28 -11.23 4.21
C LEU A 363 -2.34 -12.41 4.41
N ALA A 364 -2.71 -13.60 3.92
CA ALA A 364 -1.90 -14.81 4.03
C ALA A 364 -0.56 -14.67 3.31
N GLY A 365 -0.54 -14.09 2.11
CA GLY A 365 0.68 -13.82 1.37
C GLY A 365 1.60 -12.83 2.11
N GLY A 366 1.05 -11.75 2.64
CA GLY A 366 1.79 -10.79 3.46
C GLY A 366 2.39 -11.42 4.72
N LEU A 367 1.62 -12.23 5.45
CA LEU A 367 2.08 -12.95 6.64
C LEU A 367 3.15 -13.99 6.29
N ALA A 368 2.96 -14.75 5.20
CA ALA A 368 3.92 -15.76 4.75
C ALA A 368 5.24 -15.12 4.29
N TRP A 369 5.16 -14.02 3.52
CA TRP A 369 6.35 -13.26 3.14
C TRP A 369 7.12 -12.78 4.37
N LEU A 370 6.43 -12.28 5.39
CA LEU A 370 7.05 -11.82 6.63
C LEU A 370 7.67 -12.99 7.41
N ALA A 371 6.98 -14.12 7.52
CA ALA A 371 7.50 -15.32 8.19
C ALA A 371 8.81 -15.82 7.55
N VAL A 372 9.01 -15.57 6.23
CA VAL A 372 10.24 -15.87 5.50
C VAL A 372 11.29 -14.77 5.67
N SER A 373 10.89 -13.51 5.45
CA SER A 373 11.83 -12.37 5.41
C SER A 373 12.19 -11.84 6.80
N GLY A 374 11.35 -12.07 7.80
CA GLY A 374 11.55 -11.66 9.19
C GLY A 374 12.59 -12.48 9.97
N GLU A 375 13.12 -13.55 9.40
CA GLU A 375 14.13 -14.38 10.03
C GLU A 375 15.45 -13.63 10.12
N ASP A 376 15.84 -13.20 11.32
CA ASP A 376 17.06 -12.43 11.55
C ASP A 376 18.34 -13.28 11.52
N ALA A 377 18.22 -14.57 11.76
CA ALA A 377 19.36 -15.51 11.81
C ALA A 377 19.04 -16.84 11.11
N PRO A 378 18.90 -16.82 9.77
CA PRO A 378 18.57 -18.03 9.00
C PRO A 378 19.63 -19.13 9.18
N ASP A 379 20.91 -18.75 9.34
CA ASP A 379 22.01 -19.69 9.53
C ASP A 379 21.90 -20.46 10.87
N LEU A 380 21.39 -19.80 11.93
CA LEU A 380 21.14 -20.47 13.21
C LEU A 380 19.98 -21.47 13.12
N VAL A 381 18.95 -21.15 12.34
CA VAL A 381 17.83 -22.07 12.11
C VAL A 381 18.26 -23.23 11.23
N ALA A 382 19.12 -23.00 10.25
CA ALA A 382 19.65 -24.03 9.36
C ALA A 382 20.62 -25.00 10.09
N SER A 383 21.37 -24.48 11.07
CA SER A 383 22.29 -25.31 11.88
C SER A 383 21.63 -25.99 13.09
N ALA A 384 20.39 -25.65 13.41
CA ALA A 384 19.66 -26.26 14.52
C ALA A 384 19.29 -27.72 14.18
N PRO A 385 19.29 -28.63 15.17
CA PRO A 385 18.91 -30.05 14.98
C PRO A 385 17.39 -30.20 14.85
N VAL A 386 16.81 -29.52 13.85
CA VAL A 386 15.36 -29.51 13.58
C VAL A 386 15.14 -29.82 12.11
N ALA A 387 14.21 -30.74 11.82
CA ALA A 387 13.85 -31.03 10.43
C ALA A 387 13.35 -29.79 9.69
N ALA A 388 13.84 -29.55 8.48
CA ALA A 388 13.44 -28.41 7.63
C ALA A 388 11.91 -28.36 7.42
N PHE A 389 11.26 -29.52 7.31
CA PHE A 389 9.81 -29.65 7.25
C PHE A 389 9.12 -29.11 8.52
N GLY A 390 9.71 -29.33 9.71
CA GLY A 390 9.17 -28.82 10.97
C GLY A 390 9.16 -27.28 11.03
N VAL A 391 10.21 -26.63 10.51
CA VAL A 391 10.29 -25.18 10.42
C VAL A 391 9.22 -24.64 9.45
N LEU A 392 9.11 -25.26 8.27
CA LEU A 392 8.11 -24.87 7.28
C LEU A 392 6.69 -25.03 7.82
N ARG A 393 6.42 -26.14 8.47
CA ARG A 393 5.12 -26.42 9.09
C ARG A 393 4.77 -25.38 10.15
N ALA A 394 5.71 -25.01 11.03
CA ALA A 394 5.48 -23.99 12.06
C ALA A 394 5.15 -22.63 11.46
N LYS A 395 5.84 -22.22 10.38
CA LYS A 395 5.55 -20.99 9.63
C LYS A 395 4.16 -21.02 8.99
N THR A 396 3.81 -22.13 8.32
CA THR A 396 2.49 -22.32 7.70
C THR A 396 1.38 -22.27 8.74
N GLU A 397 1.55 -23.00 9.87
CA GLU A 397 0.58 -23.00 10.96
C GLU A 397 0.39 -21.59 11.53
N ALA A 398 1.47 -20.83 11.76
CA ALA A 398 1.35 -19.45 12.27
C ALA A 398 0.56 -18.54 11.33
N VAL A 399 0.78 -18.65 10.02
CA VAL A 399 0.03 -17.89 9.00
C VAL A 399 -1.45 -18.28 9.00
N LEU A 400 -1.74 -19.59 8.91
CA LEU A 400 -3.12 -20.08 8.81
C LEU A 400 -3.92 -19.79 10.10
N TYR A 401 -3.31 -19.92 11.28
CA TYR A 401 -3.95 -19.51 12.52
C TYR A 401 -4.23 -18.01 12.58
N GLY A 402 -3.30 -17.18 12.07
CA GLY A 402 -3.53 -15.74 11.95
C GLY A 402 -4.73 -15.41 11.06
N ILE A 403 -4.85 -16.10 9.92
CA ILE A 403 -6.00 -15.97 9.02
C ILE A 403 -7.29 -16.45 9.69
N ALA A 404 -7.26 -17.61 10.34
CA ALA A 404 -8.43 -18.14 11.05
C ALA A 404 -8.92 -17.16 12.13
N LEU A 405 -8.01 -16.59 12.93
CA LEU A 405 -8.35 -15.63 13.98
C LEU A 405 -9.06 -14.38 13.42
N VAL A 406 -8.60 -13.88 12.27
CA VAL A 406 -9.16 -12.67 11.66
C VAL A 406 -10.50 -12.95 10.99
N PHE A 407 -10.63 -14.06 10.26
CA PHE A 407 -11.80 -14.32 9.41
C PHE A 407 -12.88 -15.18 10.07
N ALA A 408 -12.56 -15.93 11.14
CA ALA A 408 -13.56 -16.75 11.83
C ALA A 408 -14.80 -15.95 12.28
N PRO A 409 -14.69 -14.75 12.87
CA PRO A 409 -15.88 -13.98 13.26
C PRO A 409 -16.82 -13.69 12.08
N PHE A 410 -16.26 -13.34 10.90
CA PHE A 410 -17.05 -13.07 9.69
C PHE A 410 -17.75 -14.33 9.18
N VAL A 411 -17.05 -15.46 9.17
CA VAL A 411 -17.61 -16.74 8.74
C VAL A 411 -18.71 -17.22 9.69
N VAL A 412 -18.52 -17.08 11.01
CA VAL A 412 -19.53 -17.45 12.02
C VAL A 412 -20.79 -16.61 11.86
N VAL A 413 -20.65 -15.28 11.72
CA VAL A 413 -21.79 -14.40 11.52
C VAL A 413 -22.48 -14.70 10.18
N LEU A 414 -21.71 -14.95 9.12
CA LEU A 414 -22.28 -15.32 7.81
C LEU A 414 -23.00 -16.66 7.89
N ALA A 415 -22.51 -17.63 8.66
CA ALA A 415 -23.14 -18.94 8.84
C ALA A 415 -24.51 -18.86 9.53
N ALA A 416 -24.69 -17.91 10.43
CA ALA A 416 -25.95 -17.65 11.09
C ALA A 416 -27.04 -17.12 10.12
N VAL A 417 -26.63 -16.44 9.04
CA VAL A 417 -27.55 -15.81 8.07
C VAL A 417 -27.72 -16.63 6.81
N ALA A 418 -26.60 -17.16 6.29
CA ALA A 418 -26.55 -17.87 5.01
C ALA A 418 -25.53 -19.02 5.08
N PRO A 419 -25.92 -20.22 5.51
CA PRO A 419 -25.00 -21.33 5.80
C PRO A 419 -24.25 -21.81 4.56
N PHE A 420 -24.87 -21.86 3.37
CA PHE A 420 -24.20 -22.29 2.16
C PHE A 420 -23.12 -21.27 1.67
N PRO A 421 -23.40 -19.97 1.54
CA PRO A 421 -22.35 -18.96 1.29
C PRO A 421 -21.25 -18.96 2.36
N ALA A 422 -21.55 -19.24 3.63
CA ALA A 422 -20.55 -19.33 4.68
C ALA A 422 -19.61 -20.52 4.49
N LEU A 423 -20.13 -21.67 4.09
CA LEU A 423 -19.31 -22.83 3.75
C LEU A 423 -18.39 -22.53 2.56
N VAL A 424 -18.94 -21.92 1.51
CA VAL A 424 -18.12 -21.50 0.33
C VAL A 424 -17.04 -20.50 0.74
N ALA A 425 -17.36 -19.53 1.60
CA ALA A 425 -16.39 -18.58 2.12
C ALA A 425 -15.30 -19.28 2.94
N LEU A 426 -15.65 -20.18 3.85
CA LEU A 426 -14.70 -20.93 4.68
C LEU A 426 -13.71 -21.73 3.81
N VAL A 427 -14.22 -22.50 2.86
CA VAL A 427 -13.41 -23.31 1.93
C VAL A 427 -12.55 -22.39 1.06
N GLY A 428 -13.15 -21.34 0.50
CA GLY A 428 -12.45 -20.36 -0.34
C GLY A 428 -11.32 -19.64 0.39
N ILE A 429 -11.55 -19.20 1.65
CA ILE A 429 -10.54 -18.59 2.53
C ILE A 429 -9.38 -19.58 2.76
N ALA A 430 -9.68 -20.82 3.13
CA ALA A 430 -8.67 -21.83 3.40
C ALA A 430 -7.80 -22.11 2.17
N ILE A 431 -8.40 -22.26 1.00
CA ILE A 431 -7.70 -22.51 -0.26
C ILE A 431 -6.89 -21.28 -0.69
N ALA A 432 -7.45 -20.08 -0.64
CA ALA A 432 -6.77 -18.87 -1.03
C ALA A 432 -5.58 -18.59 -0.11
N ALA A 433 -5.75 -18.73 1.21
CA ALA A 433 -4.68 -18.57 2.18
C ALA A 433 -3.56 -19.62 1.99
N GLY A 434 -3.93 -20.88 1.76
CA GLY A 434 -2.98 -21.95 1.47
C GLY A 434 -2.19 -21.70 0.19
N SER A 435 -2.87 -21.30 -0.89
CA SER A 435 -2.27 -20.99 -2.19
C SER A 435 -1.28 -19.82 -2.09
N SER A 436 -1.68 -18.72 -1.46
CA SER A 436 -0.82 -17.54 -1.29
C SER A 436 0.40 -17.85 -0.41
N THR A 437 0.21 -18.63 0.65
CA THR A 437 1.31 -19.11 1.50
C THR A 437 2.28 -19.98 0.73
N ALA A 438 1.78 -20.91 -0.09
CA ALA A 438 2.60 -21.79 -0.92
C ALA A 438 3.42 -21.00 -1.94
N ILE A 439 2.81 -20.03 -2.64
CA ILE A 439 3.50 -19.17 -3.59
C ILE A 439 4.67 -18.45 -2.92
N GLN A 440 4.46 -17.82 -1.76
CA GLN A 440 5.52 -17.13 -1.03
C GLN A 440 6.65 -18.06 -0.60
N PHE A 441 6.34 -19.30 -0.27
CA PHE A 441 7.34 -20.29 0.09
C PHE A 441 8.09 -20.88 -1.11
N TRP A 442 7.50 -20.95 -2.30
CA TRP A 442 8.18 -21.35 -3.53
C TRP A 442 9.19 -20.32 -4.02
N PHE A 443 8.91 -19.04 -3.80
CA PHE A 443 9.76 -17.93 -4.22
C PHE A 443 10.67 -17.41 -3.09
N ARG A 444 11.03 -18.26 -2.11
CA ARG A 444 11.92 -17.89 -1.02
C ARG A 444 13.20 -17.26 -1.56
N THR A 445 13.39 -15.99 -1.38
CA THR A 445 14.66 -15.32 -1.54
C THR A 445 15.11 -14.88 -0.15
N GLN A 446 16.01 -15.67 0.45
CA GLN A 446 16.67 -15.23 1.67
C GLN A 446 17.52 -14.00 1.35
N ALA A 447 17.13 -12.86 1.87
CA ALA A 447 17.91 -11.64 1.74
C ALA A 447 19.17 -11.79 2.59
N ARG A 448 20.34 -11.86 1.95
CA ARG A 448 21.64 -11.82 2.67
C ARG A 448 21.72 -10.53 3.49
N ARG A 449 22.30 -10.59 4.71
CA ARG A 449 22.46 -9.43 5.62
C ARG A 449 23.04 -8.18 4.96
N SER A 450 23.89 -8.33 3.95
CA SER A 450 24.45 -7.23 3.15
C SER A 450 23.44 -6.52 2.26
N GLN A 451 22.22 -7.07 2.11
CA GLN A 451 21.18 -6.56 1.22
C GLN A 451 19.94 -6.10 1.99
N PHE A 452 20.13 -5.39 3.11
CA PHE A 452 19.05 -4.81 3.92
C PHE A 452 17.97 -4.05 3.11
N ARG A 453 18.34 -3.53 1.95
CA ARG A 453 17.46 -2.82 1.03
C ARG A 453 16.50 -3.74 0.27
N ARG A 454 16.77 -5.04 0.18
CA ARG A 454 15.91 -6.04 -0.49
C ARG A 454 14.90 -6.70 0.42
N ARG A 455 14.90 -6.40 1.72
CA ARG A 455 13.91 -6.94 2.69
C ARG A 455 12.46 -6.59 2.34
N GLN A 456 12.21 -5.64 1.44
CA GLN A 456 10.88 -5.15 1.07
C GLN A 456 10.42 -5.55 -0.34
N THR A 457 11.22 -6.29 -1.09
CA THR A 457 10.82 -6.74 -2.43
C THR A 457 10.58 -8.24 -2.40
N SER A 458 9.31 -8.63 -2.22
CA SER A 458 8.86 -9.95 -2.65
C SER A 458 9.17 -10.12 -4.15
N SER A 459 9.39 -11.35 -4.58
CA SER A 459 9.49 -11.61 -6.03
C SER A 459 8.23 -11.05 -6.70
N ARG A 460 8.37 -10.21 -7.73
CA ARG A 460 7.22 -9.66 -8.47
C ARG A 460 6.35 -10.75 -9.06
N ILE A 461 6.99 -11.86 -9.47
CA ILE A 461 6.28 -13.03 -9.97
C ILE A 461 5.44 -13.62 -8.85
N ALA A 462 5.97 -13.71 -7.62
CA ALA A 462 5.22 -14.17 -6.46
C ALA A 462 4.03 -13.26 -6.16
N THR A 463 4.26 -11.92 -6.11
CA THR A 463 3.18 -10.95 -5.84
C THR A 463 2.09 -10.98 -6.93
N PHE A 464 2.49 -11.09 -8.20
CA PHE A 464 1.54 -11.19 -9.30
C PHE A 464 0.75 -12.50 -9.25
N ALA A 465 1.44 -13.63 -9.05
CA ALA A 465 0.81 -14.94 -8.93
C ALA A 465 -0.15 -15.01 -7.73
N GLU A 466 0.23 -14.40 -6.60
CA GLU A 466 -0.61 -14.27 -5.41
C GLU A 466 -1.87 -13.46 -5.68
N ALA A 467 -1.74 -12.29 -6.33
CA ALA A 467 -2.88 -11.46 -6.69
C ALA A 467 -3.83 -12.21 -7.65
N MET A 468 -3.29 -12.84 -8.69
CA MET A 468 -4.06 -13.65 -9.63
C MET A 468 -4.75 -14.85 -8.96
N SER A 469 -4.05 -15.54 -8.07
CA SER A 469 -4.59 -16.64 -7.29
C SER A 469 -5.74 -16.19 -6.38
N SER A 470 -5.53 -15.10 -5.61
CA SER A 470 -6.55 -14.59 -4.70
C SER A 470 -7.81 -14.10 -5.44
N MET A 471 -7.64 -13.38 -6.57
CA MET A 471 -8.76 -12.93 -7.40
C MET A 471 -9.50 -14.09 -8.06
N GLY A 472 -8.78 -15.07 -8.56
CA GLY A 472 -9.38 -16.23 -9.21
C GLY A 472 -10.16 -17.11 -8.23
N TRP A 473 -9.63 -17.37 -7.03
CA TRP A 473 -10.37 -18.06 -5.95
C TRP A 473 -11.60 -17.26 -5.50
N ALA A 474 -11.51 -15.93 -5.47
CA ALA A 474 -12.67 -15.08 -5.19
C ALA A 474 -13.73 -15.19 -6.29
N GLY A 475 -13.33 -15.23 -7.56
CA GLY A 475 -14.24 -15.47 -8.68
C GLY A 475 -14.91 -16.85 -8.59
N THR A 476 -14.13 -17.89 -8.23
CA THR A 476 -14.65 -19.22 -7.94
C THR A 476 -15.68 -19.18 -6.81
N GLY A 477 -15.34 -18.53 -5.69
CA GLY A 477 -16.23 -18.40 -4.54
C GLY A 477 -17.50 -17.60 -4.85
N ALA A 478 -17.40 -16.52 -5.64
CA ALA A 478 -18.55 -15.74 -6.07
C ALA A 478 -19.55 -16.58 -6.86
N LEU A 479 -19.06 -17.33 -7.87
CA LEU A 479 -19.89 -18.18 -8.72
C LEU A 479 -20.42 -19.41 -7.95
N ALA A 480 -19.62 -19.98 -7.07
CA ALA A 480 -20.05 -21.09 -6.22
C ALA A 480 -21.13 -20.65 -5.22
N ALA A 481 -21.03 -19.45 -4.63
CA ALA A 481 -22.03 -18.94 -3.68
C ALA A 481 -23.43 -18.76 -4.28
N ILE A 482 -23.50 -18.54 -5.60
CA ILE A 482 -24.78 -18.49 -6.34
C ILE A 482 -25.17 -19.84 -6.96
N GLY A 483 -24.42 -20.91 -6.66
CA GLY A 483 -24.75 -22.28 -7.06
C GLY A 483 -24.51 -22.60 -8.54
N THR A 484 -23.64 -21.84 -9.24
CA THR A 484 -23.36 -22.08 -10.65
C THR A 484 -22.17 -23.00 -10.88
N TRP A 485 -22.27 -23.92 -11.81
CA TRP A 485 -21.16 -24.80 -12.23
C TRP A 485 -20.02 -24.04 -12.91
N LEU A 486 -20.28 -22.81 -13.38
CA LEU A 486 -19.27 -21.91 -13.96
C LEU A 486 -18.14 -21.57 -12.99
N ALA A 487 -18.32 -21.81 -11.68
CA ALA A 487 -17.29 -21.70 -10.67
C ALA A 487 -16.03 -22.52 -10.98
N CYS A 488 -16.15 -23.62 -11.72
CA CYS A 488 -15.01 -24.45 -12.13
C CYS A 488 -14.03 -23.70 -13.05
N ILE A 489 -14.50 -22.74 -13.86
CA ILE A 489 -13.66 -22.04 -14.85
C ILE A 489 -12.56 -21.21 -14.18
N PRO A 490 -12.87 -20.23 -13.30
CA PRO A 490 -11.81 -19.48 -12.61
C PRO A 490 -10.98 -20.39 -11.69
N GLY A 491 -11.55 -21.44 -11.11
CA GLY A 491 -10.82 -22.44 -10.35
C GLY A 491 -9.71 -23.14 -11.15
N LEU A 492 -10.03 -23.60 -12.36
CA LEU A 492 -9.05 -24.21 -13.28
C LEU A 492 -7.96 -23.20 -13.70
N ILE A 493 -8.34 -21.96 -13.96
CA ILE A 493 -7.36 -20.88 -14.29
C ILE A 493 -6.38 -20.69 -13.12
N VAL A 494 -6.88 -20.66 -11.87
CA VAL A 494 -6.00 -20.53 -10.70
C VAL A 494 -5.08 -21.73 -10.56
N LEU A 495 -5.57 -22.94 -10.76
CA LEU A 495 -4.72 -24.13 -10.72
C LEU A 495 -3.61 -24.08 -11.79
N ALA A 496 -3.92 -23.57 -13.00
CA ALA A 496 -2.91 -23.34 -14.03
C ALA A 496 -1.90 -22.26 -13.59
N VAL A 497 -2.35 -21.15 -12.97
CA VAL A 497 -1.47 -20.11 -12.41
C VAL A 497 -0.55 -20.68 -11.34
N LEU A 498 -1.08 -21.51 -10.44
CA LEU A 498 -0.30 -22.17 -9.39
C LEU A 498 0.72 -23.15 -9.98
N ALA A 499 0.33 -23.95 -10.96
CA ALA A 499 1.25 -24.86 -11.66
C ALA A 499 2.37 -24.09 -12.37
N CYS A 500 2.05 -22.99 -13.08
CA CYS A 500 3.04 -22.12 -13.69
C CYS A 500 3.97 -21.49 -12.67
N ALA A 501 3.43 -20.96 -11.57
CA ALA A 501 4.22 -20.36 -10.50
C ALA A 501 5.18 -21.38 -9.88
N TRP A 502 4.71 -22.60 -9.61
CA TRP A 502 5.53 -23.69 -9.12
C TRP A 502 6.64 -24.09 -10.10
N ALA A 503 6.32 -24.22 -11.40
CA ALA A 503 7.29 -24.58 -12.44
C ALA A 503 8.41 -23.54 -12.61
N ILE A 504 8.10 -22.24 -12.41
CA ILE A 504 9.05 -21.12 -12.55
C ILE A 504 9.83 -20.89 -11.24
N SER A 505 9.41 -21.50 -10.13
CA SER A 505 9.95 -21.23 -8.81
C SER A 505 11.44 -21.57 -8.67
N PRO A 506 12.24 -20.74 -7.96
CA PRO A 506 13.67 -21.01 -7.75
C PRO A 506 13.95 -22.26 -6.91
N GLY A 507 13.02 -22.65 -6.02
CA GLY A 507 13.17 -23.81 -5.15
C GLY A 507 13.38 -25.11 -5.92
N ARG A 508 12.67 -25.29 -7.03
CA ARG A 508 12.81 -26.49 -7.87
C ARG A 508 14.16 -26.60 -8.60
N ARG A 509 14.82 -25.45 -8.87
CA ARG A 509 16.12 -25.42 -9.55
C ARG A 509 17.30 -25.72 -8.62
N ALA A 510 17.09 -25.69 -7.32
CA ALA A 510 18.09 -26.04 -6.31
C ALA A 510 18.06 -27.52 -5.95
N ASP A 511 16.94 -28.21 -6.22
CA ASP A 511 16.72 -29.64 -5.96
C ASP A 511 16.94 -30.54 -7.19
N ALA A 512 17.15 -29.93 -8.39
CA ALA A 512 17.49 -30.59 -9.63
C ALA A 512 18.96 -30.34 -10.03
#